data_e46afe47a3b710221ef4e76f190bc377
#
_entry.id   e46afe47a3b710221ef4e76f190bc377
#
_cell.length_a   1.000
_cell.length_b   1.000
_cell.length_c   1.000
_cell.angle_alpha   90.00
_cell.angle_beta   90.00
_cell.angle_gamma   90.00
#
_symmetry.space_group_name_H-M   'P 1'
#
loop_
_entity.id
_entity.type
_entity.pdbx_description
1 polymer ?
#
loop_
_entity_poly.entity_id
_entity_poly.type
_entity_poly.pdbx_seq_one_letter_code
_entity_poly.pdbx_strand_id
1 'polypeptide(L)'
;VPFIDLNEKRGIKLPYKNDFTIGKDGVPVCKEGRRMNHDGCEPSKYRLKFRCPLASRKYGCSCEHPCSDSKYGRTVHLAMKDNPRLINIPPRDSEEWKTEFNARTSAERSNKREKLDFKLEDGRHRSTKMWYCRLYHIMMLQHLDAWDLPYESALRKLILKTA
;
A
#
# COMPACT_ATOMS: atom_id res chain seq x y z
N VAL A 1 -8.79 -6.82 -5.12
CA VAL A 1 -7.43 -7.21 -4.69
C VAL A 1 -7.18 -6.62 -3.32
N PRO A 2 -6.71 -7.39 -2.33
CA PRO A 2 -6.48 -6.86 -0.99
C PRO A 2 -5.21 -6.01 -0.94
N PHE A 3 -5.34 -4.75 -0.49
CA PHE A 3 -4.22 -3.87 -0.15
C PHE A 3 -3.91 -4.03 1.34
N ILE A 4 -3.06 -4.98 1.68
CA ILE A 4 -2.76 -5.35 3.07
C ILE A 4 -1.30 -5.05 3.36
N ASP A 5 -1.04 -4.37 4.47
CA ASP A 5 0.33 -4.13 4.92
C ASP A 5 0.98 -5.37 5.52
N LEU A 6 2.30 -5.41 5.45
CA LEU A 6 3.09 -6.46 6.07
C LEU A 6 3.34 -6.11 7.54
N ASN A 7 2.88 -6.95 8.45
CA ASN A 7 3.10 -6.73 9.87
C ASN A 7 4.51 -7.20 10.27
N GLU A 8 5.43 -6.26 10.40
CA GLU A 8 6.82 -6.55 10.77
C GLU A 8 6.97 -7.18 12.16
N LYS A 9 6.07 -6.84 13.10
CA LYS A 9 6.10 -7.38 14.47
C LYS A 9 5.88 -8.89 14.55
N ARG A 10 5.19 -9.47 13.56
CA ARG A 10 4.92 -10.92 13.49
C ARG A 10 5.98 -11.71 12.74
N GLY A 11 7.05 -11.06 12.31
CA GLY A 11 8.07 -11.64 11.45
C GLY A 11 7.52 -11.90 10.03
N ILE A 12 8.17 -11.35 9.04
CA ILE A 12 7.83 -11.59 7.64
C ILE A 12 8.67 -12.76 7.17
N LYS A 13 8.05 -13.93 6.99
CA LYS A 13 8.66 -15.02 6.25
C LYS A 13 8.63 -14.66 4.76
N LEU A 14 9.72 -14.13 4.26
CA LEU A 14 9.86 -13.87 2.82
C LEU A 14 10.03 -15.21 2.10
N PRO A 15 9.30 -15.45 1.02
CA PRO A 15 9.46 -16.63 0.22
C PRO A 15 10.89 -16.70 -0.32
N TYR A 16 11.51 -17.85 -0.14
CA TYR A 16 12.84 -18.16 -0.68
C TYR A 16 12.71 -19.32 -1.67
N LYS A 17 13.28 -19.14 -2.84
CA LYS A 17 13.51 -20.21 -3.81
C LYS A 17 15.02 -20.29 -4.08
N ASN A 18 15.52 -21.47 -4.46
CA ASN A 18 16.95 -21.73 -4.60
C ASN A 18 17.74 -20.71 -5.43
N ASP A 19 17.04 -19.97 -6.30
CA ASP A 19 17.64 -19.08 -7.28
C ASP A 19 17.41 -17.59 -7.01
N PHE A 20 16.51 -17.23 -6.10
CA PHE A 20 16.18 -15.83 -5.80
C PHE A 20 15.45 -15.70 -4.46
N THR A 21 15.53 -14.52 -3.87
CA THR A 21 14.73 -14.12 -2.71
C THR A 21 13.70 -13.08 -3.12
N ILE A 22 12.64 -12.89 -2.31
CA ILE A 22 11.64 -11.85 -2.55
C ILE A 22 11.77 -10.81 -1.45
N GLY A 23 11.94 -9.54 -1.83
CA GLY A 23 12.01 -8.41 -0.92
C GLY A 23 10.66 -8.08 -0.26
N LYS A 24 10.66 -7.21 0.75
CA LYS A 24 9.44 -6.71 1.44
C LYS A 24 8.50 -5.95 0.50
N ASP A 25 9.02 -5.43 -0.59
CA ASP A 25 8.30 -4.74 -1.66
C ASP A 25 7.69 -5.69 -2.70
N GLY A 26 7.88 -7.00 -2.54
CA GLY A 26 7.39 -8.00 -3.48
C GLY A 26 8.26 -8.17 -4.72
N VAL A 27 9.40 -7.49 -4.81
CA VAL A 27 10.31 -7.58 -5.94
C VAL A 27 11.34 -8.70 -5.70
N PRO A 28 11.56 -9.61 -6.67
CA PRO A 28 12.59 -10.62 -6.57
C PRO A 28 14.00 -10.03 -6.62
N VAL A 29 14.89 -10.61 -5.86
CA VAL A 29 16.32 -10.29 -5.82
C VAL A 29 17.09 -11.54 -6.26
N CYS A 30 17.96 -11.40 -7.24
CA CYS A 30 18.76 -12.53 -7.77
C CYS A 30 19.87 -12.95 -6.80
N LYS A 31 20.59 -14.03 -7.14
CA LYS A 31 21.73 -14.54 -6.34
C LYS A 31 22.82 -13.48 -6.10
N GLU A 32 23.02 -12.60 -7.07
CA GLU A 32 23.99 -11.50 -7.00
C GLU A 32 23.47 -10.27 -6.23
N GLY A 33 22.38 -10.39 -5.48
CA GLY A 33 21.82 -9.32 -4.69
C GLY A 33 21.16 -8.18 -5.47
N ARG A 34 20.89 -8.35 -6.77
CA ARG A 34 20.31 -7.32 -7.62
C ARG A 34 18.78 -7.46 -7.72
N ARG A 35 18.08 -6.36 -7.57
CA ARG A 35 16.62 -6.31 -7.78
C ARG A 35 16.30 -6.58 -9.25
N MET A 36 15.30 -7.42 -9.49
CA MET A 36 14.81 -7.69 -10.85
C MET A 36 13.86 -6.57 -11.31
N ASN A 37 13.87 -6.32 -12.62
CA ASN A 37 12.97 -5.35 -13.22
C ASN A 37 11.60 -5.98 -13.47
N HIS A 38 10.54 -5.21 -13.23
CA HIS A 38 9.19 -5.62 -13.58
C HIS A 38 9.04 -5.69 -15.12
N ASP A 39 8.56 -6.82 -15.63
CA ASP A 39 8.41 -7.12 -17.06
C ASP A 39 6.95 -7.45 -17.41
N GLY A 40 6.01 -6.85 -16.71
CA GLY A 40 4.59 -6.96 -16.94
C GLY A 40 3.84 -7.86 -15.96
N CYS A 41 2.55 -7.97 -16.17
CA CYS A 41 1.66 -8.85 -15.41
C CYS A 41 0.80 -9.68 -16.34
N GLU A 42 0.36 -10.83 -15.87
CA GLU A 42 -0.65 -11.66 -16.52
C GLU A 42 -1.90 -11.69 -15.64
N PRO A 43 -2.86 -10.77 -15.85
CA PRO A 43 -4.04 -10.65 -14.99
C PRO A 43 -4.88 -11.92 -14.98
N SER A 44 -4.99 -12.63 -16.10
CA SER A 44 -5.73 -13.89 -16.23
C SER A 44 -5.22 -15.02 -15.33
N LYS A 45 -3.93 -14.98 -14.98
CA LYS A 45 -3.25 -15.95 -14.11
C LYS A 45 -2.90 -15.35 -12.74
N TYR A 46 -3.26 -14.11 -12.48
CA TYR A 46 -2.93 -13.37 -11.26
C TYR A 46 -1.44 -13.51 -10.89
N ARG A 47 -0.55 -13.24 -11.86
CA ARG A 47 0.90 -13.33 -11.65
C ARG A 47 1.64 -12.13 -12.21
N LEU A 48 2.73 -11.75 -11.51
CA LEU A 48 3.68 -10.75 -11.92
C LEU A 48 4.86 -11.43 -12.60
N LYS A 49 5.43 -10.77 -13.60
CA LYS A 49 6.62 -11.20 -14.32
C LYS A 49 7.76 -10.25 -14.06
N PHE A 50 8.91 -10.79 -13.70
CA PHE A 50 10.14 -10.04 -13.46
C PHE A 50 11.26 -10.60 -14.32
N ARG A 51 12.21 -9.72 -14.66
CA ARG A 51 13.37 -10.06 -15.48
C ARG A 51 14.65 -9.56 -14.85
N CYS A 52 15.73 -10.29 -15.11
CA CYS A 52 17.09 -9.89 -14.71
C CYS A 52 17.43 -8.50 -15.26
N PRO A 53 17.94 -7.56 -14.40
CA PRO A 53 18.27 -6.19 -14.83
C PRO A 53 19.49 -6.12 -15.75
N LEU A 54 20.41 -7.08 -15.67
CA LEU A 54 21.64 -7.10 -16.46
C LEU A 54 21.51 -7.82 -17.80
N ALA A 55 20.38 -8.48 -18.04
CA ALA A 55 20.19 -9.19 -19.29
C ALA A 55 19.73 -8.25 -20.39
N SER A 56 20.46 -8.23 -21.49
CA SER A 56 20.06 -7.53 -22.70
C SER A 56 19.72 -8.51 -23.80
N ARG A 57 18.76 -8.15 -24.67
CA ARG A 57 18.36 -8.95 -25.82
C ARG A 57 19.53 -9.22 -26.77
N LYS A 58 20.49 -8.30 -26.82
CA LYS A 58 21.62 -8.36 -27.75
C LYS A 58 22.83 -9.14 -27.20
N TYR A 59 23.14 -8.93 -25.91
CA TYR A 59 24.39 -9.41 -25.32
C TYR A 59 24.22 -10.47 -24.23
N GLY A 60 22.99 -10.81 -23.87
CA GLY A 60 22.72 -11.77 -22.78
C GLY A 60 22.94 -11.17 -21.40
N CYS A 61 23.31 -12.02 -20.43
CA CYS A 61 23.60 -11.63 -19.06
C CYS A 61 25.06 -11.21 -18.91
N SER A 62 25.32 -10.11 -18.21
CA SER A 62 26.67 -9.59 -17.92
C SER A 62 27.20 -9.98 -16.54
N CYS A 63 26.59 -10.95 -15.85
CA CYS A 63 27.09 -11.45 -14.57
C CYS A 63 28.28 -12.39 -14.76
N GLU A 64 29.21 -12.43 -13.80
CA GLU A 64 30.32 -13.42 -13.77
C GLU A 64 29.77 -14.84 -13.71
N HIS A 65 28.69 -15.05 -12.94
CA HIS A 65 28.02 -16.35 -12.83
C HIS A 65 26.57 -16.22 -13.33
N PRO A 66 26.31 -16.37 -14.64
CA PRO A 66 24.98 -16.23 -15.20
C PRO A 66 24.04 -17.29 -14.63
N CYS A 67 22.87 -16.86 -14.15
CA CYS A 67 21.84 -17.75 -13.60
C CYS A 67 20.91 -18.34 -14.67
N SER A 68 21.16 -18.06 -15.94
CA SER A 68 20.40 -18.58 -17.08
C SER A 68 21.21 -18.45 -18.37
N ASP A 69 21.17 -19.46 -19.21
CA ASP A 69 21.82 -19.47 -20.55
C ASP A 69 21.00 -18.69 -21.59
N SER A 70 19.82 -18.21 -21.18
CA SER A 70 18.94 -17.45 -22.06
C SER A 70 19.49 -16.05 -22.35
N LYS A 71 19.46 -15.62 -23.61
CA LYS A 71 19.78 -14.24 -24.02
C LYS A 71 18.92 -13.17 -23.32
N TYR A 72 17.75 -13.56 -22.83
CA TYR A 72 16.83 -12.68 -22.09
C TYR A 72 17.10 -12.66 -20.59
N GLY A 73 18.08 -13.45 -20.10
CA GLY A 73 18.38 -13.63 -18.71
C GLY A 73 17.30 -14.41 -17.94
N ARG A 74 17.44 -14.43 -16.63
CA ARG A 74 16.47 -15.09 -15.75
C ARG A 74 15.15 -14.34 -15.74
N THR A 75 14.06 -15.06 -15.99
CA THR A 75 12.69 -14.58 -15.83
C THR A 75 12.04 -15.29 -14.65
N VAL A 76 11.38 -14.54 -13.78
CA VAL A 76 10.68 -15.05 -12.60
C VAL A 76 9.21 -14.69 -12.69
N HIS A 77 8.35 -15.66 -12.44
CA HIS A 77 6.90 -15.43 -12.32
C HIS A 77 6.48 -15.64 -10.87
N LEU A 78 5.84 -14.63 -10.30
CA LEU A 78 5.30 -14.67 -8.95
C LEU A 78 3.77 -14.67 -9.01
N ALA A 79 3.16 -15.73 -8.49
CA ALA A 79 1.71 -15.85 -8.44
C ALA A 79 1.17 -15.25 -7.13
N MET A 80 0.10 -14.48 -7.24
CA MET A 80 -0.57 -13.87 -6.06
C MET A 80 -1.05 -14.93 -5.06
N LYS A 81 -1.46 -16.11 -5.53
CA LYS A 81 -1.90 -17.23 -4.68
C LYS A 81 -0.83 -17.70 -3.70
N ASP A 82 0.46 -17.55 -4.04
CA ASP A 82 1.56 -18.02 -3.21
C ASP A 82 1.74 -17.13 -1.96
N ASN A 83 1.58 -15.83 -2.11
CA ASN A 83 1.57 -14.88 -1.00
C ASN A 83 0.77 -13.62 -1.37
N PRO A 84 -0.55 -13.60 -1.12
CA PRO A 84 -1.42 -12.49 -1.53
C PRO A 84 -1.16 -11.19 -0.77
N ARG A 85 -0.39 -11.23 0.32
CA ARG A 85 0.01 -10.00 1.04
C ARG A 85 1.25 -9.34 0.43
N LEU A 86 2.11 -10.12 -0.19
CA LEU A 86 3.37 -9.64 -0.74
C LEU A 86 3.27 -9.39 -2.25
N ILE A 87 2.56 -10.28 -2.96
CA ILE A 87 2.46 -10.25 -4.42
C ILE A 87 1.06 -9.73 -4.78
N ASN A 88 0.99 -8.51 -5.25
CA ASN A 88 -0.26 -7.81 -5.60
C ASN A 88 -0.27 -7.34 -7.05
N ILE A 89 -1.45 -7.12 -7.58
CA ILE A 89 -1.69 -6.43 -8.84
C ILE A 89 -2.61 -5.25 -8.53
N PRO A 90 -2.14 -4.00 -8.65
CA PRO A 90 -0.81 -3.57 -9.11
C PRO A 90 0.33 -3.96 -8.16
N PRO A 91 1.59 -3.98 -8.63
CA PRO A 91 2.75 -4.34 -7.81
C PRO A 91 2.93 -3.42 -6.60
N ARG A 92 3.39 -3.95 -5.46
CA ARG A 92 3.58 -3.15 -4.22
C ARG A 92 4.56 -1.98 -4.34
N ASP A 93 5.55 -2.09 -5.21
CA ASP A 93 6.53 -1.03 -5.46
C ASP A 93 6.01 0.05 -6.43
N SER A 94 4.84 -0.15 -7.05
CA SER A 94 4.22 0.83 -7.95
C SER A 94 3.60 2.02 -7.21
N GLU A 95 3.54 3.18 -7.87
CA GLU A 95 2.87 4.36 -7.34
C GLU A 95 1.34 4.16 -7.24
N GLU A 96 0.75 3.36 -8.14
CA GLU A 96 -0.66 2.99 -8.08
C GLU A 96 -0.97 2.27 -6.76
N TRP A 97 -0.17 1.28 -6.38
CA TRP A 97 -0.36 0.55 -5.13
C TRP A 97 -0.23 1.48 -3.91
N LYS A 98 0.75 2.37 -3.90
CA LYS A 98 0.97 3.33 -2.82
C LYS A 98 -0.21 4.29 -2.68
N THR A 99 -0.76 4.76 -3.79
CA THR A 99 -1.92 5.66 -3.80
C THR A 99 -3.14 4.98 -3.20
N GLU A 100 -3.46 3.78 -3.63
CA GLU A 100 -4.58 2.99 -3.09
C GLU A 100 -4.38 2.63 -1.62
N PHE A 101 -3.16 2.27 -1.24
CA PHE A 101 -2.85 1.98 0.16
C PHE A 101 -2.98 3.23 1.05
N ASN A 102 -2.54 4.39 0.57
CA ASN A 102 -2.68 5.65 1.31
C ASN A 102 -4.15 6.08 1.44
N ALA A 103 -4.98 5.85 0.43
CA ALA A 103 -6.41 6.10 0.50
C ALA A 103 -7.07 5.28 1.62
N ARG A 104 -6.70 4.01 1.78
CA ARG A 104 -7.13 3.17 2.90
C ARG A 104 -6.70 3.75 4.25
N THR A 105 -5.45 4.19 4.36
CA THR A 105 -4.93 4.79 5.59
C THR A 105 -5.69 6.06 5.97
N SER A 106 -6.15 6.84 4.98
CA SER A 106 -7.00 8.02 5.20
C SER A 106 -8.34 7.64 5.84
N ALA A 107 -8.99 6.58 5.36
CA ALA A 107 -10.22 6.08 5.96
C ALA A 107 -10.01 5.60 7.41
N GLU A 108 -8.91 4.91 7.69
CA GLU A 108 -8.57 4.48 9.05
C GLU A 108 -8.31 5.67 9.99
N ARG A 109 -7.68 6.75 9.49
CA ARG A 109 -7.50 8.01 10.25
C ARG A 109 -8.83 8.69 10.53
N SER A 110 -9.74 8.74 9.56
CA SER A 110 -11.09 9.27 9.75
C SER A 110 -11.84 8.50 10.84
N ASN A 111 -11.87 7.17 10.75
CA ASN A 111 -12.49 6.33 11.76
C ASN A 111 -11.89 6.52 13.16
N LYS A 112 -10.56 6.72 13.24
CA LYS A 112 -9.89 7.04 14.51
C LYS A 112 -10.35 8.36 15.08
N ARG A 113 -10.46 9.42 14.28
CA ARG A 113 -10.99 10.72 14.71
C ARG A 113 -12.42 10.59 15.24
N GLU A 114 -13.30 9.89 14.53
CA GLU A 114 -14.68 9.67 14.97
C GLU A 114 -14.74 9.01 16.36
N LYS A 115 -13.90 8.00 16.58
CA LYS A 115 -13.90 7.24 17.84
C LYS A 115 -13.21 7.99 18.98
N LEU A 116 -12.04 8.57 18.75
CA LEU A 116 -11.22 9.16 19.81
C LEU A 116 -11.49 10.65 20.02
N ASP A 117 -11.47 11.44 18.93
CA ASP A 117 -11.60 12.90 19.06
C ASP A 117 -13.05 13.31 19.29
N PHE A 118 -13.98 12.71 18.53
CA PHE A 118 -15.41 12.98 18.65
C PHE A 118 -16.15 12.02 19.60
N LYS A 119 -15.43 11.05 20.17
CA LYS A 119 -15.96 10.10 21.17
C LYS A 119 -17.26 9.42 20.75
N LEU A 120 -17.34 8.95 19.50
CA LEU A 120 -18.55 8.35 18.92
C LEU A 120 -19.09 7.20 19.79
N GLU A 121 -18.23 6.39 20.37
CA GLU A 121 -18.58 5.20 21.15
C GLU A 121 -18.79 5.48 22.64
N ASP A 122 -18.47 6.67 23.16
CA ASP A 122 -18.52 6.99 24.60
C ASP A 122 -19.95 7.30 25.09
N GLY A 123 -20.93 7.33 24.22
CA GLY A 123 -22.31 7.69 24.56
C GLY A 123 -23.21 6.46 24.75
N ARG A 124 -24.05 6.48 25.80
CA ARG A 124 -25.17 5.55 25.90
C ARG A 124 -26.29 6.00 24.98
N HIS A 125 -26.51 5.25 23.91
CA HIS A 125 -27.59 5.54 22.97
C HIS A 125 -28.84 4.74 23.34
N ARG A 126 -29.96 5.42 23.57
CA ARG A 126 -31.25 4.81 23.92
C ARG A 126 -31.92 4.09 22.74
N SER A 127 -31.51 4.42 21.52
CA SER A 127 -32.07 3.82 20.31
C SER A 127 -31.08 3.90 19.14
N THR A 128 -31.24 3.03 18.16
CA THR A 128 -30.49 3.04 16.90
C THR A 128 -30.63 4.39 16.16
N LYS A 129 -31.81 5.03 16.22
CA LYS A 129 -32.02 6.34 15.61
C LYS A 129 -31.14 7.43 16.24
N MET A 130 -31.03 7.45 17.56
CA MET A 130 -30.16 8.39 18.27
C MET A 130 -28.69 8.17 17.97
N TRP A 131 -28.30 6.92 17.81
CA TRP A 131 -26.93 6.57 17.40
C TRP A 131 -26.62 7.11 15.99
N TYR A 132 -27.52 6.91 15.01
CA TYR A 132 -27.36 7.48 13.67
C TYR A 132 -27.34 9.00 13.68
N CYS A 133 -28.20 9.67 14.46
CA CYS A 133 -28.14 11.11 14.58
C CYS A 133 -26.77 11.59 15.06
N ARG A 134 -26.19 10.94 16.08
CA ARG A 134 -24.86 11.27 16.57
C ARG A 134 -23.79 11.02 15.51
N LEU A 135 -23.85 9.89 14.82
CA LEU A 135 -22.92 9.58 13.73
C LEU A 135 -22.94 10.65 12.65
N TYR A 136 -24.14 11.04 12.18
CA TYR A 136 -24.27 12.09 11.16
C TYR A 136 -23.73 13.44 11.64
N HIS A 137 -23.98 13.82 12.89
CA HIS A 137 -23.44 15.07 13.44
C HIS A 137 -21.90 15.03 13.46
N ILE A 138 -21.30 13.93 13.86
CA ILE A 138 -19.83 13.76 13.86
C ILE A 138 -19.28 13.85 12.45
N MET A 139 -19.90 13.17 11.48
CA MET A 139 -19.49 13.25 10.08
C MET A 139 -19.59 14.68 9.53
N MET A 140 -20.66 15.41 9.86
CA MET A 140 -20.80 16.83 9.50
C MET A 140 -19.70 17.69 10.12
N LEU A 141 -19.38 17.49 11.40
CA LEU A 141 -18.28 18.20 12.05
C LEU A 141 -16.95 17.92 11.40
N GLN A 142 -16.67 16.67 11.02
CA GLN A 142 -15.45 16.32 10.29
C GLN A 142 -15.36 17.03 8.92
N HIS A 143 -16.48 17.13 8.21
CA HIS A 143 -16.52 17.87 6.95
C HIS A 143 -16.30 19.37 7.15
N LEU A 144 -16.92 19.96 8.17
CA LEU A 144 -16.70 21.35 8.52
C LEU A 144 -15.24 21.62 8.88
N ASP A 145 -14.64 20.78 9.72
CA ASP A 145 -13.22 20.86 10.06
C ASP A 145 -12.31 20.79 8.82
N ALA A 146 -12.66 19.92 7.87
CA ALA A 146 -11.87 19.78 6.64
C ALA A 146 -11.99 21.01 5.72
N TRP A 147 -13.14 21.68 5.73
CA TRP A 147 -13.36 22.92 4.98
C TRP A 147 -12.75 24.15 5.67
N ASP A 148 -12.71 24.15 7.00
CA ASP A 148 -12.28 25.31 7.81
C ASP A 148 -10.75 25.34 8.03
N LEU A 149 -10.03 24.22 7.78
CA LEU A 149 -8.59 24.16 7.89
C LEU A 149 -7.85 25.31 7.20
N PRO A 150 -8.23 25.79 5.99
CA PRO A 150 -7.64 26.99 5.39
C PRO A 150 -8.16 28.32 5.98
N TYR A 151 -9.30 28.30 6.67
CA TYR A 151 -9.94 29.51 7.23
C TYR A 151 -9.64 29.74 8.73
N GLU A 152 -9.04 28.78 9.43
CA GLU A 152 -8.72 28.94 10.85
C GLU A 152 -7.89 30.20 11.12
N SER A 153 -6.97 30.54 10.20
CA SER A 153 -6.19 31.77 10.25
C SER A 153 -7.05 33.02 10.01
N ALA A 154 -8.10 32.93 9.24
CA ALA A 154 -8.99 34.07 8.92
C ALA A 154 -10.00 34.29 10.05
N LEU A 155 -10.60 33.23 10.58
CA LEU A 155 -11.51 33.30 11.75
C LEU A 155 -10.80 33.78 13.01
N ARG A 156 -9.61 33.26 13.32
CA ARG A 156 -8.80 33.77 14.44
C ARG A 156 -8.45 35.27 14.26
N LYS A 157 -8.10 35.69 13.06
CA LYS A 157 -7.88 37.11 12.74
C LYS A 157 -9.12 37.99 12.91
N LEU A 158 -10.30 37.43 12.63
CA LEU A 158 -11.58 38.12 12.81
C LEU A 158 -11.92 38.25 14.30
N ILE A 159 -11.79 37.18 15.07
CA ILE A 159 -12.05 37.16 16.53
C ILE A 159 -11.10 38.10 17.26
N LEU A 160 -9.80 38.10 16.90
CA LEU A 160 -8.80 38.99 17.49
C LEU A 160 -8.92 40.45 17.08
N LYS A 161 -9.71 40.77 16.03
CA LYS A 161 -10.03 42.15 15.65
C LYS A 161 -11.26 42.71 16.36
N THR A 162 -12.08 41.83 16.94
CA THR A 162 -13.32 42.18 17.64
C THR A 162 -13.19 42.13 19.17
N ALA A 163 -12.05 41.77 19.68
CA ALA A 163 -11.65 41.82 21.09
C ALA A 163 -10.67 42.96 21.32
#